data_8b698485079128e14b00e158fa1501a5
#
_entry.id   8b698485079128e14b00e158fa1501a5
#
_cell.length_a   1.000
_cell.length_b   1.000
_cell.length_c   1.000
_cell.angle_alpha   90.00
_cell.angle_beta   90.00
_cell.angle_gamma   90.00
#
_symmetry.space_group_name_H-M   'P 1'
#
loop_
_entity.id
_entity.type
_entity.pdbx_description
1 polymer ?
#
loop_
_entity_poly.entity_id
_entity_poly.type
_entity_poly.pdbx_seq_one_letter_code
_entity_poly.pdbx_strand_id
1 'polypeptide(L)'
;MVQPIRNKCVKPIKKKKTTFKGRRKHKDYGTSKLEEKFAKEFLDKLNVKYIYQFKAESIGRYYDFYLPDNQLLIEVDGDYWHSKDLVYEDMTPTQKRNRRVDKQKNHWALINGIPIVRIWESDINKHPEKVMQMLKERLYICKEEKEIKEKRKFRNFKKDDN
;
A
#
# COMPACT_ATOMS: atom_id res chain seq x y z
N MET A 1 -27.71 -4.56 24.63
CA MET A 1 -26.39 -4.32 25.21
C MET A 1 -25.37 -4.67 24.16
N VAL A 2 -24.71 -3.68 23.53
CA VAL A 2 -23.69 -3.87 22.51
C VAL A 2 -22.34 -3.89 23.22
N GLN A 3 -21.61 -5.00 23.10
CA GLN A 3 -20.29 -5.15 23.72
C GLN A 3 -19.25 -4.29 22.96
N PRO A 4 -18.34 -3.59 23.62
CA PRO A 4 -17.32 -2.79 22.96
C PRO A 4 -16.29 -3.69 22.29
N ILE A 5 -15.99 -3.39 21.01
CA ILE A 5 -14.95 -4.06 20.22
C ILE A 5 -13.60 -3.73 20.87
N ARG A 6 -12.97 -4.73 21.47
CA ARG A 6 -11.60 -4.60 22.02
C ARG A 6 -10.61 -4.35 20.86
N ASN A 7 -10.06 -3.15 20.80
CA ASN A 7 -8.92 -2.82 19.97
C ASN A 7 -7.73 -3.70 20.38
N LYS A 8 -7.45 -4.76 19.60
CA LYS A 8 -6.23 -5.53 19.76
C LYS A 8 -5.07 -4.65 19.30
N CYS A 9 -4.26 -4.25 20.25
CA CYS A 9 -3.02 -3.50 20.04
C CYS A 9 -2.17 -4.21 18.97
N VAL A 10 -1.93 -3.53 17.85
CA VAL A 10 -1.04 -4.04 16.80
C VAL A 10 0.37 -4.01 17.35
N LYS A 11 0.99 -5.19 17.50
CA LYS A 11 2.39 -5.30 17.96
C LYS A 11 3.30 -4.51 17.01
N PRO A 12 4.29 -3.76 17.51
CA PRO A 12 5.18 -2.97 16.67
C PRO A 12 5.93 -3.87 15.69
N ILE A 13 5.85 -3.54 14.41
CA ILE A 13 6.49 -4.26 13.31
C ILE A 13 8.00 -4.09 13.45
N LYS A 14 8.74 -5.20 13.61
CA LYS A 14 10.20 -5.19 13.64
C LYS A 14 10.73 -4.66 12.30
N LYS A 15 11.39 -3.50 12.33
CA LYS A 15 11.96 -2.79 11.18
C LYS A 15 13.04 -3.66 10.51
N LYS A 16 12.75 -4.21 9.33
CA LYS A 16 13.79 -4.66 8.40
C LYS A 16 13.88 -3.63 7.28
N LYS A 17 14.92 -2.80 7.31
CA LYS A 17 15.29 -1.92 6.20
C LYS A 17 15.79 -2.79 5.06
N THR A 18 15.10 -2.82 3.94
CA THR A 18 15.62 -3.37 2.70
C THR A 18 15.52 -2.31 1.62
N THR A 19 16.62 -1.61 1.39
CA THR A 19 16.84 -0.92 0.12
C THR A 19 17.05 -1.99 -0.96
N PHE A 20 16.73 -1.71 -2.21
CA PHE A 20 16.87 -2.62 -3.37
C PHE A 20 18.28 -3.20 -3.55
N LYS A 21 19.30 -2.61 -2.90
CA LYS A 21 20.68 -3.10 -2.82
C LYS A 21 20.80 -4.20 -1.74
N GLY A 22 20.41 -5.42 -2.03
CA GLY A 22 20.63 -6.53 -1.09
C GLY A 22 19.56 -7.61 -1.11
N ARG A 23 19.00 -7.84 -2.25
CA ARG A 23 17.92 -8.77 -2.49
C ARG A 23 18.34 -10.22 -2.23
N ARG A 24 17.80 -10.86 -1.18
CA ARG A 24 17.66 -12.32 -1.17
C ARG A 24 16.45 -12.68 -2.03
N LYS A 25 16.67 -13.45 -3.10
CA LYS A 25 15.59 -14.01 -3.92
C LYS A 25 14.68 -14.87 -3.02
N HIS A 26 13.48 -14.37 -2.72
CA HIS A 26 12.41 -15.24 -2.22
C HIS A 26 11.98 -16.10 -3.40
N LYS A 27 12.11 -17.42 -3.26
CA LYS A 27 11.85 -18.40 -4.33
C LYS A 27 10.38 -18.46 -4.77
N ASP A 28 9.47 -17.88 -4.01
CA ASP A 28 8.03 -18.09 -4.15
C ASP A 28 7.23 -16.95 -4.78
N TYR A 29 7.81 -15.75 -4.94
CA TYR A 29 7.17 -14.65 -5.63
C TYR A 29 8.21 -13.94 -6.51
N GLY A 30 8.08 -14.16 -7.83
CA GLY A 30 8.90 -13.47 -8.81
C GLY A 30 8.68 -11.97 -8.72
N THR A 31 9.76 -11.20 -8.63
CA THR A 31 9.69 -9.75 -8.77
C THR A 31 9.23 -9.42 -10.18
N SER A 32 8.17 -8.64 -10.27
CA SER A 32 7.69 -8.11 -11.52
C SER A 32 8.67 -7.04 -12.01
N LYS A 33 9.05 -7.11 -13.29
CA LYS A 33 9.85 -6.04 -13.93
C LYS A 33 9.14 -4.68 -13.82
N LEU A 34 7.82 -4.69 -13.79
CA LEU A 34 6.99 -3.51 -13.63
C LEU A 34 7.16 -2.89 -12.25
N GLU A 35 7.14 -3.70 -11.18
CA GLU A 35 7.38 -3.24 -9.81
C GLU A 35 8.81 -2.68 -9.64
N GLU A 36 9.82 -3.35 -10.24
CA GLU A 36 11.21 -2.86 -10.24
C GLU A 36 11.35 -1.50 -10.94
N LYS A 37 10.72 -1.38 -12.12
CA LYS A 37 10.66 -0.11 -12.86
C LYS A 37 9.99 0.98 -12.03
N PHE A 38 8.85 0.68 -11.43
CA PHE A 38 8.12 1.63 -10.61
C PHE A 38 8.95 2.11 -9.41
N ALA A 39 9.58 1.19 -8.66
CA ALA A 39 10.42 1.57 -7.54
C ALA A 39 11.53 2.54 -7.96
N LYS A 40 12.26 2.20 -9.03
CA LYS A 40 13.39 2.99 -9.52
C LYS A 40 12.97 4.35 -10.08
N GLU A 41 11.88 4.39 -10.85
CA GLU A 41 11.48 5.60 -11.57
C GLU A 41 10.68 6.57 -10.70
N PHE A 42 10.04 6.09 -9.64
CA PHE A 42 9.17 6.91 -8.79
C PHE A 42 9.64 6.95 -7.33
N LEU A 43 9.69 5.83 -6.64
CA LEU A 43 9.95 5.81 -5.20
C LEU A 43 11.38 6.26 -4.87
N ASP A 44 12.37 5.78 -5.62
CA ASP A 44 13.77 6.16 -5.41
C ASP A 44 13.99 7.64 -5.76
N LYS A 45 13.34 8.15 -6.83
CA LYS A 45 13.41 9.58 -7.20
C LYS A 45 12.74 10.50 -6.18
N LEU A 46 11.67 10.03 -5.54
CA LEU A 46 11.00 10.75 -4.45
C LEU A 46 11.75 10.63 -3.13
N ASN A 47 12.82 9.82 -3.07
CA ASN A 47 13.61 9.54 -1.88
C ASN A 47 12.76 9.10 -0.67
N VAL A 48 11.70 8.31 -0.93
CA VAL A 48 10.84 7.78 0.11
C VAL A 48 11.31 6.40 0.57
N LYS A 49 11.16 6.12 1.85
CA LYS A 49 11.43 4.79 2.39
C LYS A 49 10.26 3.87 2.09
N TYR A 50 10.54 2.67 1.61
CA TYR A 50 9.52 1.66 1.37
C TYR A 50 9.95 0.27 1.80
N ILE A 51 8.97 -0.57 2.11
CA ILE A 51 9.11 -2.01 2.32
C ILE A 51 8.51 -2.68 1.10
N TYR A 52 9.36 -3.36 0.33
CA TYR A 52 8.94 -4.12 -0.84
C TYR A 52 8.31 -5.45 -0.42
N GLN A 53 7.23 -5.88 -1.10
CA GLN A 53 6.46 -7.10 -0.80
C GLN A 53 6.04 -7.14 0.69
N PHE A 54 5.33 -6.09 1.11
CA PHE A 54 4.83 -6.00 2.48
C PHE A 54 3.74 -7.04 2.73
N LYS A 55 3.95 -7.92 3.72
CA LYS A 55 3.03 -8.99 4.06
C LYS A 55 2.00 -8.56 5.10
N ALA A 56 0.72 -8.62 4.73
CA ALA A 56 -0.40 -8.53 5.67
C ALA A 56 -0.65 -9.92 6.29
N GLU A 57 -0.01 -10.17 7.44
CA GLU A 57 0.02 -11.51 8.07
C GLU A 57 -1.38 -12.09 8.32
N SER A 58 -2.35 -11.27 8.74
CA SER A 58 -3.70 -11.73 9.11
C SER A 58 -4.52 -12.27 7.93
N ILE A 59 -4.18 -11.89 6.70
CA ILE A 59 -4.84 -12.36 5.48
C ILE A 59 -3.91 -13.15 4.56
N GLY A 60 -2.61 -13.26 4.91
CA GLY A 60 -1.61 -13.96 4.12
C GLY A 60 -1.40 -13.37 2.72
N ARG A 61 -1.57 -12.06 2.56
CA ARG A 61 -1.41 -11.35 1.28
C ARG A 61 -0.24 -10.40 1.31
N TYR A 62 0.33 -10.16 0.13
CA TYR A 62 1.43 -9.22 -0.05
C TYR A 62 0.94 -7.99 -0.80
N TYR A 63 1.42 -6.82 -0.39
CA TYR A 63 1.31 -5.56 -1.12
C TYR A 63 2.68 -5.25 -1.73
N ASP A 64 2.69 -4.68 -2.93
CA ASP A 64 3.94 -4.44 -3.63
C ASP A 64 4.85 -3.51 -2.86
N PHE A 65 4.31 -2.42 -2.31
CA PHE A 65 5.08 -1.50 -1.47
C PHE A 65 4.26 -1.02 -0.27
N TYR A 66 4.94 -0.84 0.86
CA TYR A 66 4.45 -0.12 2.02
C TYR A 66 5.41 1.00 2.39
N LEU A 67 4.93 2.22 2.50
CA LEU A 67 5.68 3.40 2.88
C LEU A 67 5.43 3.69 4.37
N PRO A 68 6.35 3.31 5.27
CA PRO A 68 6.11 3.37 6.72
C PRO A 68 6.00 4.80 7.26
N ASP A 69 6.75 5.73 6.67
CA ASP A 69 6.74 7.13 7.10
C ASP A 69 5.42 7.84 6.76
N ASN A 70 4.74 7.39 5.69
CA ASN A 70 3.46 7.91 5.22
C ASN A 70 2.26 7.03 5.60
N GLN A 71 2.49 5.82 6.13
CA GLN A 71 1.46 4.81 6.36
C GLN A 71 0.61 4.55 5.10
N LEU A 72 1.26 4.38 3.96
CA LEU A 72 0.64 4.25 2.65
C LEU A 72 1.01 2.91 2.01
N LEU A 73 0.01 2.20 1.49
CA LEU A 73 0.21 1.02 0.64
C LEU A 73 0.16 1.41 -0.83
N ILE A 74 1.00 0.78 -1.65
CA ILE A 74 1.00 0.96 -3.10
C ILE A 74 0.95 -0.42 -3.76
N GLU A 75 0.07 -0.55 -4.75
CA GLU A 75 -0.05 -1.68 -5.66
C GLU A 75 0.23 -1.21 -7.08
N VAL A 76 0.96 -2.01 -7.83
CA VAL A 76 1.31 -1.75 -9.23
C VAL A 76 0.62 -2.81 -10.09
N ASP A 77 -0.51 -2.42 -10.64
CA ASP A 77 -1.43 -3.33 -11.32
C ASP A 77 -1.14 -3.45 -12.83
N GLY A 78 -0.79 -4.63 -13.28
CA GLY A 78 -0.72 -4.95 -14.72
C GLY A 78 -2.12 -4.92 -15.35
N ASP A 79 -2.30 -4.18 -16.44
CA ASP A 79 -3.60 -3.95 -17.07
C ASP A 79 -4.36 -5.26 -17.39
N TYR A 80 -3.66 -6.25 -17.92
CA TYR A 80 -4.26 -7.55 -18.24
C TYR A 80 -4.67 -8.34 -17.00
N TRP A 81 -3.77 -8.43 -16.01
CA TRP A 81 -3.95 -9.30 -14.85
C TRP A 81 -5.03 -8.81 -13.89
N HIS A 82 -5.18 -7.48 -13.78
CA HIS A 82 -6.16 -6.81 -12.93
C HIS A 82 -7.39 -6.33 -13.71
N SER A 83 -7.49 -6.71 -15.00
CA SER A 83 -8.69 -6.50 -15.81
C SER A 83 -9.08 -5.03 -15.91
N LYS A 84 -8.12 -4.17 -16.26
CA LYS A 84 -8.40 -2.75 -16.49
C LYS A 84 -9.53 -2.63 -17.52
N ASP A 85 -10.54 -1.85 -17.19
CA ASP A 85 -11.71 -1.54 -18.06
C ASP A 85 -12.56 -2.73 -18.48
N LEU A 86 -12.37 -3.95 -17.94
CA LEU A 86 -13.20 -5.10 -18.24
C LEU A 86 -14.39 -5.22 -17.27
N VAL A 87 -15.56 -5.52 -17.82
CA VAL A 87 -16.73 -5.94 -17.05
C VAL A 87 -16.53 -7.37 -16.54
N TYR A 88 -17.18 -7.71 -15.41
CA TYR A 88 -16.94 -8.99 -14.74
C TYR A 88 -17.23 -10.20 -15.62
N GLU A 89 -18.23 -10.10 -16.48
CA GLU A 89 -18.69 -11.15 -17.40
C GLU A 89 -17.60 -11.57 -18.38
N ASP A 90 -16.83 -10.60 -18.88
CA ASP A 90 -15.77 -10.79 -19.89
C ASP A 90 -14.44 -11.25 -19.31
N MET A 91 -14.34 -11.31 -17.97
CA MET A 91 -13.11 -11.71 -17.29
C MET A 91 -12.87 -13.20 -17.37
N THR A 92 -11.62 -13.58 -17.62
CA THR A 92 -11.15 -14.95 -17.47
C THR A 92 -11.26 -15.44 -16.00
N PRO A 93 -11.27 -16.76 -15.76
CA PRO A 93 -11.26 -17.31 -14.40
C PRO A 93 -10.12 -16.77 -13.52
N THR A 94 -8.93 -16.57 -14.10
CA THR A 94 -7.76 -16.01 -13.42
C THR A 94 -8.00 -14.55 -13.00
N GLN A 95 -8.52 -13.73 -13.91
CA GLN A 95 -8.85 -12.34 -13.62
C GLN A 95 -9.96 -12.21 -12.57
N LYS A 96 -10.99 -13.05 -12.63
CA LYS A 96 -12.03 -13.13 -11.58
C LYS A 96 -11.45 -13.48 -10.21
N ARG A 97 -10.44 -14.38 -10.17
CA ARG A 97 -9.73 -14.71 -8.95
C ARG A 97 -8.91 -13.52 -8.45
N ASN A 98 -8.13 -12.86 -9.31
CA ASN A 98 -7.34 -11.69 -8.95
C ASN A 98 -8.22 -10.57 -8.37
N ARG A 99 -9.36 -10.26 -9.03
CA ARG A 99 -10.32 -9.27 -8.53
C ARG A 99 -10.85 -9.59 -7.12
N ARG A 100 -11.03 -10.87 -6.78
CA ARG A 100 -11.40 -11.26 -5.40
C ARG A 100 -10.27 -10.98 -4.41
N VAL A 101 -9.03 -11.28 -4.82
CA VAL A 101 -7.83 -10.99 -4.00
C VAL A 101 -7.70 -9.49 -3.79
N ASP A 102 -7.89 -8.68 -4.84
CA ASP A 102 -7.83 -7.22 -4.75
C ASP A 102 -8.89 -6.66 -3.79
N LYS A 103 -10.13 -7.17 -3.87
CA LYS A 103 -11.18 -6.80 -2.90
C LYS A 103 -10.79 -7.15 -1.47
N GLN A 104 -10.17 -8.32 -1.24
CA GLN A 104 -9.69 -8.73 0.08
C GLN A 104 -8.59 -7.79 0.59
N LYS A 105 -7.63 -7.44 -0.27
CA LYS A 105 -6.56 -6.50 0.04
C LYS A 105 -7.12 -5.11 0.35
N ASN A 106 -8.01 -4.58 -0.49
CA ASN A 106 -8.63 -3.28 -0.27
C ASN A 106 -9.43 -3.24 1.05
N HIS A 107 -10.19 -4.29 1.35
CA HIS A 107 -10.93 -4.39 2.61
C HIS A 107 -10.00 -4.42 3.82
N TRP A 108 -8.91 -5.20 3.75
CA TRP A 108 -7.91 -5.24 4.81
C TRP A 108 -7.26 -3.86 5.06
N ALA A 109 -6.88 -3.17 4.00
CA ALA A 109 -6.33 -1.82 4.09
C ALA A 109 -7.31 -0.86 4.78
N LEU A 110 -8.60 -0.91 4.38
CA LEU A 110 -9.66 -0.09 4.94
C LEU A 110 -9.86 -0.32 6.44
N ILE A 111 -10.00 -1.57 6.88
CA ILE A 111 -10.24 -1.87 8.31
C ILE A 111 -9.03 -1.58 9.20
N ASN A 112 -7.83 -1.55 8.63
CA ASN A 112 -6.60 -1.16 9.34
C ASN A 112 -6.33 0.35 9.26
N GLY A 113 -7.17 1.12 8.58
CA GLY A 113 -7.03 2.56 8.42
C GLY A 113 -5.78 2.97 7.65
N ILE A 114 -5.28 2.10 6.75
CA ILE A 114 -4.10 2.34 5.92
C ILE A 114 -4.58 2.63 4.50
N PRO A 115 -4.37 3.85 3.96
CA PRO A 115 -4.71 4.17 2.59
C PRO A 115 -3.92 3.30 1.61
N ILE A 116 -4.57 2.97 0.50
CA ILE A 116 -3.96 2.23 -0.61
C ILE A 116 -4.10 3.01 -1.90
N VAL A 117 -3.02 3.04 -2.68
CA VAL A 117 -2.98 3.60 -4.04
C VAL A 117 -2.70 2.47 -5.01
N ARG A 118 -3.52 2.39 -6.05
CA ARG A 118 -3.32 1.46 -7.17
C ARG A 118 -2.89 2.23 -8.41
N ILE A 119 -1.85 1.74 -9.06
CA ILE A 119 -1.22 2.41 -10.20
C ILE A 119 -1.14 1.42 -11.35
N TRP A 120 -1.76 1.77 -12.47
CA TRP A 120 -1.83 0.91 -13.63
C TRP A 120 -0.54 0.91 -14.45
N GLU A 121 -0.20 -0.22 -15.02
CA GLU A 121 0.92 -0.40 -15.94
C GLU A 121 0.88 0.61 -17.10
N SER A 122 -0.30 0.80 -17.70
CA SER A 122 -0.48 1.76 -18.78
C SER A 122 -0.23 3.20 -18.34
N ASP A 123 -0.56 3.58 -17.10
CA ASP A 123 -0.31 4.92 -16.59
C ASP A 123 1.19 5.15 -16.35
N ILE A 124 1.90 4.15 -15.82
CA ILE A 124 3.36 4.19 -15.67
C ILE A 124 4.05 4.38 -17.02
N ASN A 125 3.56 3.70 -18.06
CA ASN A 125 4.20 3.69 -19.36
C ASN A 125 3.84 4.90 -20.23
N LYS A 126 2.60 5.39 -20.16
CA LYS A 126 2.07 6.44 -21.04
C LYS A 126 2.04 7.83 -20.39
N HIS A 127 1.92 7.88 -19.07
CA HIS A 127 1.71 9.13 -18.31
C HIS A 127 2.54 9.19 -17.02
N PRO A 128 3.87 8.92 -17.08
CA PRO A 128 4.70 8.85 -15.88
C PRO A 128 4.73 10.15 -15.08
N GLU A 129 4.59 11.30 -15.74
CA GLU A 129 4.52 12.61 -15.08
C GLU A 129 3.24 12.77 -14.25
N LYS A 130 2.12 12.25 -14.74
CA LYS A 130 0.85 12.26 -13.98
C LYS A 130 0.93 11.34 -12.76
N VAL A 131 1.54 10.16 -12.92
CA VAL A 131 1.79 9.24 -11.81
C VAL A 131 2.68 9.89 -10.76
N MET A 132 3.76 10.55 -11.18
CA MET A 132 4.66 11.26 -10.29
C MET A 132 3.95 12.37 -9.51
N GLN A 133 3.13 13.17 -10.20
CA GLN A 133 2.36 14.24 -9.58
C GLN A 133 1.35 13.69 -8.55
N MET A 134 0.58 12.68 -8.93
CA MET A 134 -0.38 12.02 -8.04
C MET A 134 0.29 11.44 -6.80
N LEU A 135 1.47 10.83 -6.95
CA LEU A 135 2.23 10.33 -5.81
C LEU A 135 2.67 11.44 -4.86
N LYS A 136 3.18 12.56 -5.38
CA LYS A 136 3.58 13.73 -4.57
C LYS A 136 2.40 14.26 -3.76
N GLU A 137 1.26 14.43 -4.39
CA GLU A 137 0.03 14.90 -3.74
C GLU A 137 -0.43 13.91 -2.65
N ARG A 138 -0.40 12.62 -2.94
CA ARG A 138 -0.81 11.60 -1.97
C ARG A 138 0.12 11.52 -0.77
N LEU A 139 1.42 11.62 -1.00
CA LEU A 139 2.42 11.66 0.07
C LEU A 139 2.24 12.90 0.97
N TYR A 140 1.95 14.05 0.37
CA TYR A 140 1.65 15.28 1.11
C TYR A 140 0.41 15.12 1.99
N ILE A 141 -0.71 14.62 1.44
CA ILE A 141 -1.95 14.37 2.19
C ILE A 141 -1.71 13.41 3.36
N CYS A 142 -1.02 12.29 3.12
CA CYS A 142 -0.72 11.33 4.17
C CYS A 142 0.12 11.93 5.31
N LYS A 143 1.05 12.83 4.98
CA LYS A 143 1.85 13.54 5.98
C LYS A 143 1.00 14.47 6.84
N GLU A 144 0.14 15.27 6.23
CA GLU A 144 -0.77 16.16 6.96
C GLU A 144 -1.74 15.38 7.87
N GLU A 145 -2.35 14.29 7.35
CA GLU A 145 -3.24 13.45 8.14
C GLU A 145 -2.54 12.86 9.37
N LYS A 146 -1.29 12.46 9.22
CA LYS A 146 -0.46 11.95 10.32
C LYS A 146 -0.22 13.03 11.39
N GLU A 147 0.18 14.22 10.98
CA GLU A 147 0.40 15.34 11.89
C GLU A 147 -0.88 15.72 12.66
N ILE A 148 -2.03 15.73 11.98
CA ILE A 148 -3.33 16.00 12.60
C ILE A 148 -3.66 14.93 13.65
N LYS A 149 -3.44 13.65 13.33
CA LYS A 149 -3.68 12.53 14.26
C LYS A 149 -2.78 12.63 15.49
N GLU A 150 -1.52 12.99 15.32
CA GLU A 150 -0.58 13.17 16.43
C GLU A 150 -0.97 14.34 17.33
N LYS A 151 -1.34 15.50 16.74
CA LYS A 151 -1.83 16.67 17.49
C LYS A 151 -3.11 16.36 18.28
N ARG A 152 -4.04 15.54 17.73
CA ARG A 152 -5.26 15.12 18.43
C ARG A 152 -4.94 14.20 19.62
N LYS A 153 -4.03 13.23 19.45
CA LYS A 153 -3.58 12.35 20.54
C LYS A 153 -2.97 13.15 21.69
N PHE A 154 -2.13 14.12 21.39
CA PHE A 154 -1.50 14.97 22.41
C PHE A 154 -2.51 15.84 23.18
N ARG A 155 -3.55 16.35 22.51
CA ARG A 155 -4.63 17.11 23.20
C ARG A 155 -5.47 16.24 24.13
N ASN A 156 -5.76 15.01 23.74
CA ASN A 156 -6.55 14.08 24.56
C ASN A 156 -5.76 13.67 25.80
N PHE A 157 -4.48 13.36 25.65
CA PHE A 157 -3.60 13.03 26.77
C PHE A 157 -3.59 14.14 27.86
N LYS A 158 -3.51 15.42 27.45
CA LYS A 158 -3.55 16.55 28.40
C LYS A 158 -4.90 16.76 29.09
N LYS A 159 -5.99 16.18 28.62
CA LYS A 159 -7.31 16.29 29.24
C LYS A 159 -7.54 15.23 30.32
N ASP A 160 -6.83 14.10 30.23
CA ASP A 160 -6.96 13.00 31.17
C ASP A 160 -6.06 13.20 32.43
N ASP A 161 -5.14 14.18 32.39
CA ASP A 161 -4.23 14.55 33.49
C ASP A 161 -4.74 15.76 34.33
N ASN A 162 -5.93 16.29 34.05
CA ASN A 162 -6.59 17.36 34.84
C ASN A 162 -7.92 16.86 35.43
#